data_64679f1519651b6cfeb57f2b6d3fb524
#
_entry.id   64679f1519651b6cfeb57f2b6d3fb524
#
_cell.length_a   1.000
_cell.length_b   1.000
_cell.length_c   1.000
_cell.angle_alpha   90.00
_cell.angle_beta   90.00
_cell.angle_gamma   90.00
#
_symmetry.space_group_name_H-M   'P 1'
#
loop_
_entity.id
_entity.type
_entity.pdbx_description
1 polymer ?
#
loop_
_entity_poly.entity_id
_entity_poly.type
_entity_poly.pdbx_seq_one_letter_code
_entity_poly.pdbx_strand_id
1 'polypeptide(L)'
;MPGCSAKAEDRAQPDTSAIAVFSFPPRPDGPVLDQADIIPAREEKTLDLRLRELNQRTGDTLVVVSVQSLTDEPIERYATTLFNAWGIGDARTDRGLLVLVAPNERKVRIEVGCGFESTVTDEIAAKIISDTMLPLYREGELSAGTLAGVDALLKRISLPAPANDPGPHTEVCKAQALNRVVA
;
A
#
# COMPACT_ATOMS: atom_id res chain seq x y z
N MET A 1 -64.88 29.39 -16.65
CA MET A 1 -63.44 29.46 -16.91
C MET A 1 -62.72 28.69 -15.84
N PRO A 2 -62.27 27.43 -16.09
CA PRO A 2 -61.53 26.66 -15.10
C PRO A 2 -60.03 26.93 -15.22
N GLY A 3 -59.43 27.29 -14.09
CA GLY A 3 -57.98 27.53 -13.95
C GLY A 3 -57.19 26.21 -13.99
N CYS A 4 -56.18 26.17 -14.84
CA CYS A 4 -55.19 25.09 -14.88
C CYS A 4 -54.25 25.20 -13.65
N SER A 5 -54.36 24.22 -12.78
CA SER A 5 -53.42 23.99 -11.71
C SER A 5 -52.22 23.22 -12.28
N ALA A 6 -51.06 23.89 -12.45
CA ALA A 6 -49.84 23.24 -12.85
C ALA A 6 -49.25 22.48 -11.64
N LYS A 7 -49.22 21.17 -11.79
CA LYS A 7 -48.60 20.23 -10.87
C LYS A 7 -47.08 20.43 -10.97
N ALA A 8 -46.43 20.86 -9.90
CA ALA A 8 -44.99 20.91 -9.79
C ALA A 8 -44.47 19.47 -9.80
N GLU A 9 -43.74 19.12 -10.85
CA GLU A 9 -42.97 17.88 -10.91
C GLU A 9 -41.83 17.98 -9.90
N ASP A 10 -41.90 17.15 -8.89
CA ASP A 10 -40.84 16.86 -7.93
C ASP A 10 -39.63 16.32 -8.70
N ARG A 11 -38.70 17.19 -9.01
CA ARG A 11 -37.38 16.78 -9.49
C ARG A 11 -36.65 16.11 -8.34
N ALA A 12 -36.69 14.78 -8.35
CA ALA A 12 -35.79 13.97 -7.54
C ALA A 12 -34.35 14.50 -7.72
N GLN A 13 -33.82 15.09 -6.66
CA GLN A 13 -32.41 15.43 -6.60
C GLN A 13 -31.60 14.13 -6.74
N PRO A 14 -30.52 14.10 -7.53
CA PRO A 14 -29.66 12.93 -7.56
C PRO A 14 -29.13 12.71 -6.14
N ASP A 15 -29.39 11.53 -5.66
CA ASP A 15 -28.95 11.01 -4.38
C ASP A 15 -27.43 11.15 -4.28
N THR A 16 -26.98 12.18 -3.56
CA THR A 16 -25.56 12.43 -3.25
C THR A 16 -25.16 11.55 -2.06
N SER A 17 -25.78 10.37 -1.93
CA SER A 17 -25.46 9.43 -0.89
C SER A 17 -24.17 8.69 -1.24
N ALA A 18 -23.16 9.05 -0.45
CA ALA A 18 -22.03 8.22 -0.12
C ALA A 18 -21.05 7.89 -1.26
N ILE A 19 -20.35 8.89 -1.75
CA ILE A 19 -18.93 8.66 -1.95
C ILE A 19 -18.40 8.42 -0.53
N ALA A 20 -18.22 7.16 -0.17
CA ALA A 20 -17.54 6.80 1.06
C ALA A 20 -16.19 7.51 1.00
N VAL A 21 -16.03 8.57 1.81
CA VAL A 21 -14.75 9.27 1.92
C VAL A 21 -13.83 8.28 2.59
N PHE A 22 -13.01 7.65 1.79
CA PHE A 22 -12.01 6.69 2.22
C PHE A 22 -11.03 7.46 3.10
N SER A 23 -11.13 7.30 4.41
CA SER A 23 -10.29 8.01 5.37
C SER A 23 -9.05 7.17 5.63
N PHE A 24 -7.94 7.57 5.04
CA PHE A 24 -6.64 7.04 5.39
C PHE A 24 -6.03 7.82 6.55
N PRO A 25 -5.12 7.21 7.31
CA PRO A 25 -4.28 7.97 8.20
C PRO A 25 -3.42 8.97 7.38
N PRO A 26 -3.11 10.14 7.94
CA PRO A 26 -2.19 11.07 7.28
C PRO A 26 -0.84 10.38 7.09
N ARG A 27 -0.14 10.74 5.99
CA ARG A 27 1.21 10.22 5.76
C ARG A 27 2.13 10.65 6.91
N PRO A 28 2.81 9.72 7.57
CA PRO A 28 3.77 10.05 8.62
C PRO A 28 5.04 10.68 8.01
N ASP A 29 5.84 11.34 8.86
CA ASP A 29 7.15 11.85 8.44
C ASP A 29 8.16 10.74 8.14
N GLY A 30 7.90 9.52 8.62
CA GLY A 30 8.74 8.35 8.48
C GLY A 30 8.17 7.29 7.56
N PRO A 31 8.96 6.26 7.27
CA PRO A 31 8.52 5.10 6.49
C PRO A 31 7.75 4.06 7.31
N VAL A 32 7.54 4.26 8.60
CA VAL A 32 6.80 3.34 9.48
C VAL A 32 5.62 4.07 10.11
N LEU A 33 4.45 3.44 10.05
CA LEU A 33 3.25 3.85 10.76
C LEU A 33 2.62 2.63 11.43
N ASP A 34 2.77 2.50 12.73
CA ASP A 34 2.24 1.37 13.50
C ASP A 34 1.01 1.76 14.33
N GLN A 35 -0.15 1.93 13.65
CA GLN A 35 -1.40 2.29 14.34
C GLN A 35 -2.01 1.13 15.13
N ALA A 36 -1.70 -0.10 14.77
CA ALA A 36 -2.21 -1.28 15.44
C ALA A 36 -1.32 -1.72 16.61
N ASP A 37 -0.21 -1.01 16.87
CA ASP A 37 0.72 -1.27 17.98
C ASP A 37 1.22 -2.73 17.98
N ILE A 38 1.60 -3.21 16.79
CA ILE A 38 2.11 -4.58 16.60
C ILE A 38 3.64 -4.66 16.67
N ILE A 39 4.35 -3.53 16.58
CA ILE A 39 5.80 -3.46 16.58
C ILE A 39 6.27 -2.76 17.87
N PRO A 40 7.09 -3.39 18.71
CA PRO A 40 7.65 -2.71 19.86
C PRO A 40 8.40 -1.44 19.48
N ALA A 41 8.23 -0.35 20.22
CA ALA A 41 8.75 0.98 19.89
C ALA A 41 10.27 1.02 19.57
N ARG A 42 11.06 0.13 20.19
CA ARG A 42 12.49 0.00 19.89
C ARG A 42 12.74 -0.57 18.50
N GLU A 43 11.96 -1.57 18.12
CA GLU A 43 12.06 -2.23 16.80
C GLU A 43 11.53 -1.30 15.71
N GLU A 44 10.41 -0.61 15.98
CA GLU A 44 9.84 0.40 15.08
C GLU A 44 10.87 1.49 14.75
N LYS A 45 11.53 2.05 15.77
CA LYS A 45 12.58 3.05 15.58
C LYS A 45 13.77 2.52 14.77
N THR A 46 14.16 1.28 15.01
CA THR A 46 15.26 0.64 14.28
C THR A 46 14.87 0.42 12.83
N LEU A 47 13.65 -0.02 12.58
CA LEU A 47 13.08 -0.20 11.26
C LEU A 47 13.00 1.14 10.50
N ASP A 48 12.47 2.19 11.15
CA ASP A 48 12.37 3.53 10.56
C ASP A 48 13.74 4.04 10.08
N LEU A 49 14.77 3.96 10.91
CA LEU A 49 16.12 4.38 10.55
C LEU A 49 16.68 3.58 9.36
N ARG A 50 16.47 2.27 9.36
CA ARG A 50 16.94 1.38 8.29
C ARG A 50 16.27 1.67 6.95
N LEU A 51 14.97 1.96 6.95
CA LEU A 51 14.23 2.26 5.74
C LEU A 51 14.54 3.67 5.21
N ARG A 52 14.80 4.63 6.09
CA ARG A 52 15.34 5.96 5.70
C ARG A 52 16.71 5.84 5.06
N GLU A 53 17.60 5.02 5.63
CA GLU A 53 18.92 4.76 5.05
C GLU A 53 18.82 4.10 3.66
N LEU A 54 17.90 3.14 3.46
CA LEU A 54 17.63 2.57 2.16
C LEU A 54 17.29 3.67 1.15
N ASN A 55 16.31 4.52 1.49
CA ASN A 55 15.86 5.59 0.59
C ASN A 55 16.99 6.59 0.27
N GLN A 56 17.79 6.99 1.26
CA GLN A 56 18.90 7.90 1.06
C GLN A 56 19.99 7.33 0.13
N ARG A 57 20.26 6.03 0.22
CA ARG A 57 21.30 5.37 -0.58
C ARG A 57 20.88 5.03 -1.99
N THR A 58 19.64 4.63 -2.18
CA THR A 58 19.18 4.03 -3.44
C THR A 58 18.06 4.80 -4.12
N GLY A 59 17.36 5.67 -3.40
CA GLY A 59 16.14 6.29 -3.84
C GLY A 59 14.91 5.37 -3.75
N ASP A 60 15.09 4.10 -3.40
CA ASP A 60 14.00 3.15 -3.24
C ASP A 60 13.18 3.47 -1.98
N THR A 61 11.88 3.32 -2.04
CA THR A 61 11.00 3.59 -0.91
C THR A 61 10.32 2.31 -0.47
N LEU A 62 10.50 1.92 0.79
CA LEU A 62 9.72 0.88 1.44
C LEU A 62 9.01 1.48 2.64
N VAL A 63 7.70 1.29 2.71
CA VAL A 63 6.86 1.80 3.80
C VAL A 63 6.17 0.61 4.48
N VAL A 64 6.12 0.66 5.80
CA VAL A 64 5.40 -0.34 6.62
C VAL A 64 4.27 0.36 7.34
N VAL A 65 3.07 -0.18 7.19
CA VAL A 65 1.86 0.36 7.82
C VAL A 65 1.12 -0.75 8.52
N SER A 66 0.83 -0.58 9.78
CA SER A 66 -0.22 -1.33 10.45
C SER A 66 -1.43 -0.45 10.70
N VAL A 67 -2.63 -0.99 10.47
CA VAL A 67 -3.91 -0.31 10.70
C VAL A 67 -4.78 -1.12 11.63
N GLN A 68 -5.57 -0.42 12.45
CA GLN A 68 -6.52 -1.09 13.34
C GLN A 68 -7.71 -1.68 12.59
N SER A 69 -8.11 -1.07 11.48
CA SER A 69 -9.22 -1.54 10.65
C SER A 69 -9.07 -1.10 9.21
N LEU A 70 -9.55 -1.94 8.31
CA LEU A 70 -9.69 -1.64 6.88
C LEU A 70 -11.03 -0.94 6.56
N THR A 71 -11.89 -0.67 7.56
CA THR A 71 -13.21 -0.03 7.36
C THR A 71 -14.07 -0.71 6.31
N ASP A 72 -14.14 -2.06 6.39
CA ASP A 72 -14.87 -2.94 5.47
C ASP A 72 -14.34 -2.98 4.02
N GLU A 73 -13.23 -2.31 3.74
CA GLU A 73 -12.63 -2.35 2.41
C GLU A 73 -11.78 -3.62 2.18
N PRO A 74 -11.74 -4.15 0.95
CA PRO A 74 -10.74 -5.14 0.57
C PRO A 74 -9.33 -4.61 0.77
N ILE A 75 -8.44 -5.42 1.34
CA ILE A 75 -7.05 -4.99 1.64
C ILE A 75 -6.31 -4.56 0.37
N GLU A 76 -6.62 -5.17 -0.76
CA GLU A 76 -6.05 -4.83 -2.07
C GLU A 76 -6.36 -3.39 -2.43
N ARG A 77 -7.64 -3.01 -2.34
CA ARG A 77 -8.10 -1.66 -2.64
C ARG A 77 -7.54 -0.65 -1.64
N TYR A 78 -7.55 -1.01 -0.35
CA TYR A 78 -6.98 -0.16 0.69
C TYR A 78 -5.49 0.10 0.44
N ALA A 79 -4.70 -0.96 0.18
CA ALA A 79 -3.26 -0.85 -0.06
C ALA A 79 -2.96 0.00 -1.30
N THR A 80 -3.61 -0.28 -2.43
CA THR A 80 -3.38 0.46 -3.69
C THR A 80 -3.77 1.93 -3.54
N THR A 81 -4.90 2.23 -2.88
CA THR A 81 -5.34 3.63 -2.69
C THR A 81 -4.41 4.37 -1.72
N LEU A 82 -3.99 3.73 -0.62
CA LEU A 82 -3.02 4.28 0.32
C LEU A 82 -1.66 4.55 -0.35
N PHE A 83 -1.16 3.58 -1.11
CA PHE A 83 0.09 3.66 -1.86
C PHE A 83 0.11 4.88 -2.78
N ASN A 84 -0.97 5.08 -3.54
CA ASN A 84 -1.11 6.21 -4.44
C ASN A 84 -1.30 7.54 -3.72
N ALA A 85 -2.16 7.59 -2.69
CA ALA A 85 -2.43 8.80 -1.93
C ALA A 85 -1.18 9.33 -1.19
N TRP A 86 -0.32 8.42 -0.73
CA TRP A 86 0.92 8.79 -0.08
C TRP A 86 2.09 9.00 -1.07
N GLY A 87 1.90 8.69 -2.35
CA GLY A 87 2.95 8.78 -3.36
C GLY A 87 4.17 7.94 -2.98
N ILE A 88 3.93 6.64 -2.65
CA ILE A 88 5.01 5.72 -2.27
C ILE A 88 5.78 5.34 -3.53
N GLY A 89 7.07 5.68 -3.55
CA GLY A 89 7.91 5.55 -4.73
C GLY A 89 8.27 6.93 -5.33
N ASP A 90 9.35 6.97 -6.09
CA ASP A 90 9.76 8.18 -6.81
C ASP A 90 8.92 8.33 -8.09
N ALA A 91 8.47 9.56 -8.40
CA ALA A 91 7.63 9.84 -9.56
C ALA A 91 8.25 9.45 -10.92
N ARG A 92 9.58 9.28 -10.97
CA ARG A 92 10.30 8.90 -12.20
C ARG A 92 10.55 7.41 -12.29
N THR A 93 10.74 6.75 -11.17
CA THR A 93 11.17 5.34 -11.11
C THR A 93 10.06 4.42 -10.62
N ASP A 94 9.07 4.96 -9.90
CA ASP A 94 8.00 4.20 -9.21
C ASP A 94 8.54 3.00 -8.39
N ARG A 95 9.75 3.16 -7.85
CA ARG A 95 10.42 2.15 -7.03
C ARG A 95 9.96 2.28 -5.58
N GLY A 96 8.73 1.87 -5.36
CA GLY A 96 8.06 1.89 -4.07
C GLY A 96 7.54 0.52 -3.66
N LEU A 97 7.53 0.23 -2.37
CA LEU A 97 6.94 -0.96 -1.74
C LEU A 97 6.15 -0.53 -0.52
N LEU A 98 4.98 -1.13 -0.31
CA LEU A 98 4.19 -0.96 0.89
C LEU A 98 3.91 -2.35 1.50
N VAL A 99 4.23 -2.51 2.77
CA VAL A 99 3.78 -3.63 3.60
C VAL A 99 2.63 -3.13 4.44
N LEU A 100 1.42 -3.58 4.18
CA LEU A 100 0.21 -3.24 4.93
C LEU A 100 -0.23 -4.44 5.77
N VAL A 101 -0.38 -4.22 7.09
CA VAL A 101 -0.85 -5.23 8.04
C VAL A 101 -2.13 -4.76 8.69
N ALA A 102 -3.16 -5.58 8.65
CA ALA A 102 -4.45 -5.36 9.30
C ALA A 102 -4.72 -6.55 10.24
N PRO A 103 -4.23 -6.49 11.49
CA PRO A 103 -4.25 -7.63 12.40
C PRO A 103 -5.67 -8.06 12.80
N ASN A 104 -6.60 -7.13 12.96
CA ASN A 104 -7.98 -7.44 13.33
C ASN A 104 -8.70 -8.21 12.23
N GLU A 105 -8.47 -7.89 10.97
CA GLU A 105 -8.98 -8.63 9.82
C GLU A 105 -8.10 -9.84 9.45
N ARG A 106 -6.96 -10.02 10.14
CA ARG A 106 -5.97 -11.07 9.86
C ARG A 106 -5.48 -11.05 8.42
N LYS A 107 -5.25 -9.86 7.91
CA LYS A 107 -4.83 -9.63 6.54
C LYS A 107 -3.47 -8.93 6.47
N VAL A 108 -2.72 -9.28 5.46
CA VAL A 108 -1.45 -8.63 5.11
C VAL A 108 -1.35 -8.52 3.60
N ARG A 109 -0.79 -7.43 3.12
CA ARG A 109 -0.53 -7.21 1.70
C ARG A 109 0.82 -6.54 1.50
N ILE A 110 1.49 -6.92 0.43
CA ILE A 110 2.63 -6.21 -0.14
C ILE A 110 2.13 -5.57 -1.43
N GLU A 111 2.15 -4.25 -1.48
CA GLU A 111 1.87 -3.49 -2.70
C GLU A 111 3.19 -3.09 -3.33
N VAL A 112 3.28 -3.25 -4.65
CA VAL A 112 4.53 -3.12 -5.40
C VAL A 112 4.36 -2.02 -6.45
N GLY A 113 5.22 -0.99 -6.39
CA GLY A 113 5.31 0.00 -7.44
C GLY A 113 5.88 -0.57 -8.72
N CYS A 114 5.49 -0.01 -9.85
CA CYS A 114 5.83 -0.52 -11.17
C CYS A 114 7.36 -0.69 -11.40
N GLY A 115 8.17 0.17 -10.77
CA GLY A 115 9.63 0.06 -10.84
C GLY A 115 10.24 -1.15 -10.14
N PHE A 116 9.42 -1.91 -9.40
CA PHE A 116 9.86 -3.14 -8.75
C PHE A 116 9.16 -4.40 -9.29
N GLU A 117 8.17 -4.30 -10.19
CA GLU A 117 7.38 -5.45 -10.65
C GLU A 117 8.23 -6.58 -11.25
N SER A 118 9.34 -6.25 -11.93
CA SER A 118 10.27 -7.24 -12.45
C SER A 118 11.13 -7.91 -11.37
N THR A 119 11.36 -7.22 -10.26
CA THR A 119 12.18 -7.68 -9.14
C THR A 119 11.36 -8.35 -8.06
N VAL A 120 10.22 -7.77 -7.73
CA VAL A 120 9.24 -8.29 -6.76
C VAL A 120 7.94 -8.54 -7.50
N THR A 121 7.83 -9.69 -8.16
CA THR A 121 6.60 -10.10 -8.84
C THR A 121 5.51 -10.43 -7.83
N ASP A 122 4.25 -10.50 -8.28
CA ASP A 122 3.13 -10.91 -7.42
C ASP A 122 3.38 -12.27 -6.75
N GLU A 123 4.00 -13.22 -7.49
CA GLU A 123 4.35 -14.54 -6.94
C GLU A 123 5.42 -14.43 -5.84
N ILE A 124 6.42 -13.58 -6.01
CA ILE A 124 7.45 -13.34 -5.00
C ILE A 124 6.85 -12.67 -3.76
N ALA A 125 6.00 -11.67 -3.94
CA ALA A 125 5.31 -11.01 -2.85
C ALA A 125 4.40 -11.99 -2.10
N ALA A 126 3.60 -12.78 -2.82
CA ALA A 126 2.75 -13.81 -2.23
C ALA A 126 3.58 -14.87 -1.47
N LYS A 127 4.73 -15.27 -2.02
CA LYS A 127 5.62 -16.23 -1.37
C LYS A 127 6.27 -15.67 -0.10
N ILE A 128 6.67 -14.41 -0.08
CA ILE A 128 7.16 -13.74 1.13
C ILE A 128 6.07 -13.74 2.21
N ILE A 129 4.84 -13.43 1.83
CA ILE A 129 3.72 -13.47 2.77
C ILE A 129 3.51 -14.89 3.30
N SER A 130 3.35 -15.89 2.40
CA SER A 130 2.99 -17.25 2.79
C SER A 130 4.07 -17.99 3.58
N ASP A 131 5.33 -17.84 3.17
CA ASP A 131 6.42 -18.66 3.68
C ASP A 131 7.18 -17.98 4.82
N THR A 132 7.12 -16.65 4.90
CA THR A 132 7.92 -15.87 5.87
C THR A 132 7.05 -15.19 6.93
N MET A 133 5.97 -14.51 6.52
CA MET A 133 5.17 -13.70 7.45
C MET A 133 4.09 -14.53 8.16
N LEU A 134 3.27 -15.25 7.39
CA LEU A 134 2.11 -15.97 7.93
C LEU A 134 2.44 -17.05 8.98
N PRO A 135 3.55 -17.82 8.89
CA PRO A 135 3.90 -18.75 9.95
C PRO A 135 4.04 -18.05 11.31
N LEU A 136 4.78 -16.95 11.36
CA LEU A 136 4.98 -16.16 12.57
C LEU A 136 3.68 -15.50 13.05
N TYR A 137 2.87 -15.01 12.14
CA TYR A 137 1.56 -14.44 12.49
C TYR A 137 0.60 -15.46 13.13
N ARG A 138 0.65 -16.73 12.70
CA ARG A 138 -0.15 -17.81 13.30
C ARG A 138 0.30 -18.17 14.71
N GLU A 139 1.57 -17.89 15.03
CA GLU A 139 2.14 -18.05 16.38
C GLU A 139 1.89 -16.81 17.27
N GLY A 140 1.27 -15.76 16.71
CA GLY A 140 1.02 -14.49 17.42
C GLY A 140 2.16 -13.49 17.34
N GLU A 141 3.24 -13.83 16.65
CA GLU A 141 4.47 -13.03 16.53
C GLU A 141 4.35 -12.02 15.38
N LEU A 142 3.43 -11.03 15.54
CA LEU A 142 3.14 -10.06 14.47
C LEU A 142 4.35 -9.18 14.13
N SER A 143 5.08 -8.70 15.14
CA SER A 143 6.30 -7.92 14.93
C SER A 143 7.33 -8.74 14.16
N ALA A 144 7.66 -9.92 14.67
CA ALA A 144 8.67 -10.78 14.05
C ALA A 144 8.32 -11.12 12.60
N GLY A 145 7.04 -11.45 12.32
CA GLY A 145 6.58 -11.74 10.97
C GLY A 145 6.68 -10.54 10.03
N THR A 146 6.33 -9.34 10.52
CA THR A 146 6.45 -8.10 9.74
C THR A 146 7.91 -7.78 9.43
N LEU A 147 8.79 -7.84 10.42
CA LEU A 147 10.22 -7.59 10.25
C LEU A 147 10.87 -8.61 9.32
N ALA A 148 10.52 -9.90 9.45
CA ALA A 148 11.02 -10.95 8.56
C ALA A 148 10.57 -10.73 7.11
N GLY A 149 9.34 -10.28 6.89
CA GLY A 149 8.84 -9.92 5.56
C GLY A 149 9.59 -8.74 4.96
N VAL A 150 9.84 -7.70 5.75
CA VAL A 150 10.66 -6.54 5.35
C VAL A 150 12.09 -6.98 5.00
N ASP A 151 12.70 -7.82 5.80
CA ASP A 151 14.05 -8.35 5.54
C ASP A 151 14.13 -9.13 4.23
N ALA A 152 13.11 -9.95 3.95
CA ALA A 152 13.01 -10.69 2.70
C ALA A 152 12.87 -9.74 1.49
N LEU A 153 12.05 -8.68 1.61
CA LEU A 153 11.92 -7.64 0.58
C LEU A 153 13.25 -6.89 0.36
N LEU A 154 13.90 -6.42 1.43
CA LEU A 154 15.17 -5.72 1.35
C LEU A 154 16.25 -6.58 0.69
N LYS A 155 16.32 -7.87 1.04
CA LYS A 155 17.22 -8.82 0.38
C LYS A 155 16.89 -8.97 -1.10
N ARG A 156 15.61 -9.03 -1.45
CA ARG A 156 15.17 -9.22 -2.83
C ARG A 156 15.52 -8.03 -3.71
N ILE A 157 15.24 -6.80 -3.26
CA ILE A 157 15.53 -5.58 -4.02
C ILE A 157 17.04 -5.24 -4.08
N SER A 158 17.84 -5.84 -3.21
CA SER A 158 19.31 -5.70 -3.25
C SER A 158 19.98 -6.59 -4.30
N LEU A 159 19.24 -7.56 -4.86
CA LEU A 159 19.73 -8.40 -5.95
C LEU A 159 19.70 -7.61 -7.26
N PRO A 160 20.61 -7.91 -8.21
CA PRO A 160 20.54 -7.35 -9.55
C PRO A 160 19.16 -7.59 -10.15
N ALA A 161 18.64 -6.61 -10.87
CA ALA A 161 17.44 -6.79 -11.66
C ALA A 161 17.64 -7.94 -12.68
N PRO A 162 16.57 -8.68 -13.04
CA PRO A 162 16.65 -9.68 -14.08
C PRO A 162 17.23 -9.12 -15.38
N ALA A 163 17.97 -9.94 -16.13
CA ALA A 163 18.62 -9.49 -17.37
C ALA A 163 17.63 -8.93 -18.43
N ASN A 164 16.34 -9.27 -18.31
CA ASN A 164 15.26 -8.80 -19.15
C ASN A 164 14.38 -7.75 -18.46
N ASP A 165 14.89 -7.11 -17.40
CA ASP A 165 14.15 -6.03 -16.74
C ASP A 165 13.95 -4.88 -17.72
N PRO A 166 12.70 -4.51 -18.07
CA PRO A 166 12.43 -3.40 -18.96
C PRO A 166 12.85 -2.05 -18.37
N GLY A 167 13.30 -2.03 -17.11
CA GLY A 167 13.66 -0.82 -16.37
C GLY A 167 12.44 0.00 -15.92
N PRO A 168 12.67 1.02 -15.10
CA PRO A 168 11.60 1.76 -14.41
C PRO A 168 10.73 2.67 -15.30
N HIS A 169 10.92 2.66 -16.62
CA HIS A 169 10.29 3.62 -17.53
C HIS A 169 9.60 2.99 -18.74
N THR A 170 9.08 1.79 -18.63
CA THR A 170 8.26 1.26 -19.72
C THR A 170 6.99 2.08 -19.87
N GLU A 171 6.50 2.20 -21.11
CA GLU A 171 5.20 2.84 -21.37
C GLU A 171 4.06 2.15 -20.60
N VAL A 172 4.22 0.89 -20.24
CA VAL A 172 3.29 0.11 -19.40
C VAL A 172 3.24 0.69 -17.98
N CYS A 173 4.38 0.99 -17.37
CA CYS A 173 4.46 1.62 -16.05
C CYS A 173 3.82 3.01 -16.03
N LYS A 174 4.06 3.79 -17.09
CA LYS A 174 3.43 5.12 -17.23
C LYS A 174 1.92 5.02 -17.41
N ALA A 175 1.43 4.05 -18.18
CA ALA A 175 0.01 3.82 -18.39
C ALA A 175 -0.69 3.36 -17.10
N GLN A 176 -0.06 2.51 -16.30
CA GLN A 176 -0.59 2.07 -15.01
C GLN A 176 -0.59 3.21 -13.98
N ALA A 177 0.46 4.03 -13.92
CA ALA A 177 0.51 5.20 -13.06
C ALA A 177 -0.58 6.22 -13.41
N LEU A 178 -0.84 6.45 -14.70
CA LEU A 178 -1.93 7.32 -15.17
C LEU A 178 -3.32 6.77 -14.82
N ASN A 179 -3.54 5.47 -14.95
CA ASN A 179 -4.81 4.83 -14.58
C ASN A 179 -5.06 4.82 -13.05
N ARG A 180 -4.00 4.86 -12.23
CA ARG A 180 -4.10 4.97 -10.78
C ARG A 180 -4.57 6.36 -10.31
N VAL A 181 -4.30 7.41 -11.10
CA VAL A 181 -4.69 8.80 -10.76
C VAL A 181 -6.15 9.11 -11.13
N VAL A 182 -6.77 8.32 -12.00
CA VAL A 182 -8.13 8.57 -12.56
C VAL A 182 -9.19 7.67 -11.90
N ALA A 183 -8.84 6.75 -11.04
CA ALA A 183 -9.74 5.86 -10.29
C ALA A 183 -9.81 6.27 -8.82
#